data_d1310d2c34104a0c1f42fd56c89d74ef
#
_entry.id   d1310d2c34104a0c1f42fd56c89d74ef
#
_cell.length_a   1.000
_cell.length_b   1.000
_cell.length_c   1.000
_cell.angle_alpha   90.00
_cell.angle_beta   90.00
_cell.angle_gamma   90.00
#
_symmetry.space_group_name_H-M   'P 1'
#
loop_
_entity.id
_entity.type
_entity.pdbx_description
1 polymer ?
#
loop_
_entity_poly.entity_id
_entity_poly.type
_entity_poly.pdbx_seq_one_letter_code
_entity_poly.pdbx_strand_id
1 'polypeptide(L)'
;MDGASSGGETGLPLRELEAQITELAGHLNAANYRWLTLIAEFDRRKGWSDSVTQSCAHWLNWKCGLDIGAAREKVRVAHALAKLPRISAAMANGTLSYAKVRAVTRVACPETEEILLSVALH
;
A
#
# COMPACT_ATOMS: atom_id res chain seq x y z
N MET A 1 -32.35 -3.21 -20.00
CA MET A 1 -31.86 -3.64 -19.49
C MET A 1 -31.22 -4.14 -19.24
N ASP A 2 -31.30 -4.04 -19.09
CA ASP A 2 -30.61 -4.59 -18.65
C ASP A 2 -30.15 -5.11 -18.11
N GLY A 3 -30.10 -5.22 -17.94
CA GLY A 3 -29.66 -5.70 -17.31
C GLY A 3 -29.37 -6.16 -16.79
N ALA A 4 -29.35 -6.25 -16.51
CA ALA A 4 -29.00 -6.67 -15.94
C ALA A 4 -28.60 -7.32 -15.46
N SER A 5 -28.54 -7.41 -15.22
CA SER A 5 -28.15 -8.03 -14.74
C SER A 5 -28.07 -9.03 -14.31
N SER A 6 -28.17 -9.29 -14.42
CA SER A 6 -28.33 -10.44 -13.91
C SER A 6 -27.38 -10.98 -12.93
N GLY A 7 -27.75 -11.59 -11.90
CA GLY A 7 -27.08 -12.39 -10.97
C GLY A 7 -25.69 -12.00 -10.55
N GLY A 8 -25.40 -10.84 -10.26
CA GLY A 8 -24.07 -10.44 -9.94
C GLY A 8 -23.21 -10.11 -11.14
N GLU A 9 -23.71 -10.41 -12.30
CA GLU A 9 -23.03 -10.01 -13.52
C GLU A 9 -23.29 -8.55 -13.78
N THR A 10 -22.27 -7.86 -14.26
CA THR A 10 -22.39 -6.45 -14.57
C THR A 10 -22.92 -6.19 -15.97
N GLY A 11 -22.89 -7.24 -16.83
CA GLY A 11 -23.23 -7.04 -18.22
C GLY A 11 -22.17 -6.36 -19.04
N LEU A 12 -21.00 -6.07 -18.45
CA LEU A 12 -19.91 -5.42 -19.13
C LEU A 12 -19.11 -6.39 -19.99
N PRO A 13 -18.60 -5.94 -21.14
CA PRO A 13 -17.66 -6.76 -21.91
C PRO A 13 -16.41 -7.06 -21.07
N LEU A 14 -15.76 -8.19 -21.38
CA LEU A 14 -14.55 -8.58 -20.64
C LEU A 14 -13.48 -7.50 -20.68
N ARG A 15 -13.35 -6.83 -21.81
CA ARG A 15 -12.36 -5.76 -21.96
C ARG A 15 -12.61 -4.62 -20.98
N GLU A 16 -13.89 -4.31 -20.78
CA GLU A 16 -14.27 -3.26 -19.86
C GLU A 16 -14.02 -3.68 -18.41
N LEU A 17 -14.27 -4.95 -18.09
CA LEU A 17 -13.97 -5.47 -16.76
C LEU A 17 -12.47 -5.43 -16.49
N GLU A 18 -11.65 -5.82 -17.48
CA GLU A 18 -10.20 -5.71 -17.34
C GLU A 18 -9.77 -4.28 -17.02
N ALA A 19 -10.33 -3.33 -17.76
CA ALA A 19 -9.98 -1.92 -17.58
C ALA A 19 -10.35 -1.45 -16.16
N GLN A 20 -11.53 -1.81 -15.69
CA GLN A 20 -11.96 -1.41 -14.36
C GLN A 20 -11.15 -2.06 -13.26
N ILE A 21 -10.79 -3.34 -13.43
CA ILE A 21 -9.95 -4.05 -12.46
C ILE A 21 -8.59 -3.39 -12.35
N THR A 22 -7.96 -3.12 -13.49
CA THR A 22 -6.61 -2.53 -13.46
C THR A 22 -6.62 -1.09 -12.96
N GLU A 23 -7.63 -0.33 -13.32
CA GLU A 23 -7.77 1.03 -12.82
C GLU A 23 -7.95 1.05 -11.31
N LEU A 24 -8.83 0.19 -10.81
CA LEU A 24 -9.09 0.14 -9.39
C LEU A 24 -7.86 -0.33 -8.62
N ALA A 25 -7.10 -1.28 -9.19
CA ALA A 25 -5.84 -1.72 -8.57
C ALA A 25 -4.87 -0.56 -8.41
N GLY A 26 -4.77 0.30 -9.43
CA GLY A 26 -3.94 1.49 -9.34
C GLY A 26 -4.40 2.43 -8.23
N HIS A 27 -5.71 2.63 -8.10
CA HIS A 27 -6.26 3.46 -7.04
C HIS A 27 -5.98 2.88 -5.66
N LEU A 28 -6.07 1.55 -5.52
CA LEU A 28 -5.76 0.88 -4.26
C LEU A 28 -4.29 1.02 -3.90
N ASN A 29 -3.41 0.91 -4.90
CA ASN A 29 -1.98 1.10 -4.67
C ASN A 29 -1.69 2.52 -4.16
N ALA A 30 -2.29 3.52 -4.80
CA ALA A 30 -2.10 4.91 -4.39
C ALA A 30 -2.67 5.16 -3.00
N ALA A 31 -3.83 4.56 -2.69
CA ALA A 31 -4.43 4.69 -1.37
C ALA A 31 -3.57 4.03 -0.30
N ASN A 32 -2.96 2.88 -0.62
CA ASN A 32 -2.02 2.23 0.28
C ASN A 32 -0.84 3.12 0.59
N TYR A 33 -0.30 3.80 -0.43
CA TYR A 33 0.82 4.72 -0.20
C TYR A 33 0.40 5.83 0.77
N ARG A 34 -0.78 6.42 0.57
CA ARG A 34 -1.26 7.46 1.46
C ARG A 34 -1.40 6.94 2.89
N TRP A 35 -1.94 5.73 3.04
CA TRP A 35 -2.08 5.10 4.35
C TRP A 35 -0.73 4.95 5.03
N LEU A 36 0.28 4.45 4.28
CA LEU A 36 1.62 4.27 4.82
C LEU A 36 2.24 5.61 5.23
N THR A 37 2.02 6.65 4.44
CA THR A 37 2.51 7.99 4.77
C THR A 37 1.92 8.47 6.11
N LEU A 38 0.62 8.25 6.30
CA LEU A 38 -0.04 8.63 7.54
C LEU A 38 0.47 7.81 8.71
N ILE A 39 0.71 6.52 8.50
CA ILE A 39 1.25 5.63 9.53
C ILE A 39 2.64 6.11 9.99
N ALA A 40 3.51 6.43 9.01
CA ALA A 40 4.85 6.90 9.35
C ALA A 40 4.81 8.18 10.18
N GLU A 41 3.96 9.11 9.81
CA GLU A 41 3.82 10.37 10.55
C GLU A 41 3.27 10.13 11.95
N PHE A 42 2.23 9.30 12.05
CA PHE A 42 1.61 8.96 13.33
C PHE A 42 2.62 8.30 14.26
N ASP A 43 3.42 7.36 13.73
CA ASP A 43 4.43 6.68 14.54
C ASP A 43 5.55 7.63 14.94
N ARG A 44 6.02 8.47 14.01
CA ARG A 44 7.07 9.44 14.30
C ARG A 44 6.67 10.37 15.45
N ARG A 45 5.40 10.74 15.48
CA ARG A 45 4.88 11.63 16.52
C ARG A 45 4.38 10.87 17.74
N LYS A 46 4.54 9.54 17.74
CA LYS A 46 4.12 8.67 18.85
C LYS A 46 2.66 8.86 19.22
N GLY A 47 1.81 8.99 18.19
CA GLY A 47 0.39 9.21 18.40
C GLY A 47 -0.29 8.08 19.17
N TRP A 48 0.30 6.88 19.17
CA TRP A 48 -0.20 5.73 19.88
C TRP A 48 0.12 5.76 21.37
N SER A 49 1.00 6.67 21.83
CA SER A 49 1.53 6.62 23.19
C SER A 49 0.49 6.97 24.26
N ASP A 50 -0.58 7.65 23.89
CA ASP A 50 -1.63 8.03 24.84
C ASP A 50 -2.68 6.94 25.03
N SER A 51 -2.52 5.80 24.37
CA SER A 51 -3.46 4.69 24.45
C SER A 51 -2.87 3.55 25.27
N VAL A 52 -3.63 2.46 25.36
CA VAL A 52 -3.14 1.27 26.06
C VAL A 52 -2.16 0.47 25.23
N THR A 53 -1.99 0.83 23.97
CA THR A 53 -1.07 0.13 23.08
C THR A 53 0.36 0.58 23.33
N GLN A 54 1.32 -0.30 23.04
CA GLN A 54 2.72 -0.06 23.34
C GLN A 54 3.55 0.25 22.12
N SER A 55 2.95 0.24 20.94
CA SER A 55 3.65 0.51 19.70
C SER A 55 2.63 0.89 18.63
N CYS A 56 3.14 1.46 17.55
CA CYS A 56 2.30 1.76 16.39
C CYS A 56 1.65 0.50 15.83
N ALA A 57 2.42 -0.61 15.77
CA ALA A 57 1.87 -1.86 15.26
C ALA A 57 0.72 -2.36 16.12
N HIS A 58 0.85 -2.29 17.45
CA HIS A 58 -0.25 -2.68 18.33
C HIS A 58 -1.47 -1.79 18.12
N TRP A 59 -1.26 -0.49 17.94
CA TRP A 59 -2.34 0.45 17.68
C TRP A 59 -3.06 0.11 16.38
N LEU A 60 -2.30 -0.22 15.33
CA LEU A 60 -2.88 -0.62 14.05
C LEU A 60 -3.67 -1.93 14.16
N ASN A 61 -3.15 -2.87 14.93
CA ASN A 61 -3.86 -4.12 15.20
C ASN A 61 -5.21 -3.84 15.85
N TRP A 62 -5.21 -2.95 16.83
CA TRP A 62 -6.42 -2.62 17.59
C TRP A 62 -7.40 -1.78 16.76
N LYS A 63 -6.92 -0.70 16.16
CA LYS A 63 -7.82 0.27 15.51
C LYS A 63 -8.16 -0.09 14.08
N CYS A 64 -7.24 -0.73 13.38
CA CYS A 64 -7.44 -1.01 11.96
C CYS A 64 -7.66 -2.48 11.66
N GLY A 65 -7.62 -3.34 12.68
CA GLY A 65 -7.91 -4.76 12.50
C GLY A 65 -6.83 -5.53 11.77
N LEU A 66 -5.61 -5.01 11.70
CA LEU A 66 -4.52 -5.72 11.04
C LEU A 66 -3.97 -6.79 11.97
N ASP A 67 -3.62 -7.95 11.38
CA ASP A 67 -2.83 -8.93 12.11
C ASP A 67 -1.54 -8.27 12.59
N ILE A 68 -1.04 -8.65 13.77
CA ILE A 68 0.11 -7.97 14.37
C ILE A 68 1.35 -8.06 13.49
N GLY A 69 1.57 -9.21 12.81
CA GLY A 69 2.68 -9.33 11.88
C GLY A 69 2.53 -8.40 10.69
N ALA A 70 1.32 -8.33 10.14
CA ALA A 70 1.03 -7.43 9.03
C ALA A 70 1.19 -5.97 9.47
N ALA A 71 0.78 -5.65 10.70
CA ALA A 71 0.92 -4.30 11.24
C ALA A 71 2.38 -3.91 11.37
N ARG A 72 3.22 -4.82 11.87
CA ARG A 72 4.66 -4.56 11.98
C ARG A 72 5.29 -4.30 10.63
N GLU A 73 4.90 -5.07 9.61
CA GLU A 73 5.41 -4.86 8.26
C GLU A 73 4.94 -3.52 7.70
N LYS A 74 3.69 -3.13 7.94
CA LYS A 74 3.20 -1.83 7.48
C LYS A 74 4.04 -0.69 8.06
N VAL A 75 4.35 -0.77 9.34
CA VAL A 75 5.16 0.26 10.01
C VAL A 75 6.57 0.28 9.40
N ARG A 76 7.18 -0.90 9.21
CA ARG A 76 8.52 -0.98 8.63
C ARG A 76 8.56 -0.37 7.23
N VAL A 77 7.60 -0.77 6.39
CA VAL A 77 7.54 -0.26 5.00
C VAL A 77 7.29 1.24 4.99
N ALA A 78 6.40 1.72 5.86
CA ALA A 78 6.10 3.14 5.95
C ALA A 78 7.36 3.96 6.21
N HIS A 79 8.20 3.51 7.14
CA HIS A 79 9.44 4.21 7.46
C HIS A 79 10.47 4.07 6.34
N ALA A 80 10.56 2.89 5.71
CA ALA A 80 11.49 2.69 4.61
C ALA A 80 11.19 3.63 3.44
N LEU A 81 9.92 3.83 3.13
CA LEU A 81 9.52 4.68 2.01
C LEU A 81 9.95 6.13 2.18
N ALA A 82 10.10 6.59 3.41
CA ALA A 82 10.54 7.96 3.67
C ALA A 82 11.93 8.23 3.09
N LYS A 83 12.74 7.18 2.90
CA LYS A 83 14.09 7.29 2.39
C LYS A 83 14.22 6.89 0.93
N LEU A 84 13.12 6.54 0.28
CA LEU A 84 13.11 6.00 -1.07
C LEU A 84 12.11 6.78 -1.93
N PRO A 85 12.46 7.99 -2.34
CA PRO A 85 11.49 8.87 -3.03
C PRO A 85 11.01 8.32 -4.38
N ARG A 86 11.84 7.58 -5.10
CA ARG A 86 11.42 7.06 -6.40
C ARG A 86 10.44 5.91 -6.28
N ILE A 87 10.70 5.00 -5.34
CA ILE A 87 9.77 3.91 -5.06
C ILE A 87 8.47 4.50 -4.51
N SER A 88 8.57 5.49 -3.63
CA SER A 88 7.40 6.19 -3.11
C SER A 88 6.56 6.82 -4.21
N ALA A 89 7.21 7.49 -5.16
CA ALA A 89 6.49 8.12 -6.28
C ALA A 89 5.76 7.08 -7.13
N ALA A 90 6.41 5.94 -7.40
CA ALA A 90 5.79 4.88 -8.21
C ALA A 90 4.57 4.28 -7.50
N MET A 91 4.65 4.12 -6.18
CA MET A 91 3.50 3.63 -5.43
C MET A 91 2.40 4.68 -5.37
N ALA A 92 2.76 5.94 -5.17
CA ALA A 92 1.81 7.04 -5.09
C ALA A 92 1.02 7.21 -6.38
N ASN A 93 1.65 6.96 -7.53
CA ASN A 93 0.95 7.09 -8.82
C ASN A 93 0.23 5.81 -9.22
N GLY A 94 0.25 4.78 -8.39
CA GLY A 94 -0.53 3.56 -8.61
C GLY A 94 0.18 2.45 -9.36
N THR A 95 1.45 2.63 -9.76
CA THR A 95 2.13 1.64 -10.59
C THR A 95 2.82 0.53 -9.80
N LEU A 96 3.03 0.71 -8.49
CA LEU A 96 3.62 -0.33 -7.65
C LEU A 96 2.65 -0.76 -6.58
N SER A 97 2.45 -2.07 -6.46
CA SER A 97 1.60 -2.64 -5.42
C SER A 97 2.32 -2.68 -4.08
N TYR A 98 1.55 -2.76 -3.01
CA TYR A 98 2.12 -2.91 -1.67
C TYR A 98 3.00 -4.17 -1.58
N ALA A 99 2.58 -5.26 -2.21
CA ALA A 99 3.35 -6.51 -2.17
C ALA A 99 4.75 -6.32 -2.74
N LYS A 100 4.85 -5.62 -3.87
CA LYS A 100 6.15 -5.34 -4.49
C LYS A 100 6.98 -4.39 -3.64
N VAL A 101 6.34 -3.34 -3.13
CA VAL A 101 7.02 -2.36 -2.27
C VAL A 101 7.53 -3.04 -1.01
N ARG A 102 6.73 -3.90 -0.40
CA ARG A 102 7.14 -4.65 0.78
C ARG A 102 8.40 -5.47 0.52
N ALA A 103 8.43 -6.15 -0.64
CA ALA A 103 9.59 -6.98 -1.00
C ALA A 103 10.82 -6.12 -1.28
N VAL A 104 10.66 -5.08 -2.08
CA VAL A 104 11.78 -4.24 -2.51
C VAL A 104 12.40 -3.49 -1.32
N THR A 105 11.58 -3.00 -0.40
CA THR A 105 12.06 -2.22 0.74
C THR A 105 12.87 -3.03 1.74
N ARG A 106 12.90 -4.36 1.61
CA ARG A 106 13.76 -5.18 2.47
C ARG A 106 15.23 -5.04 2.09
N VAL A 107 15.52 -4.71 0.82
CA VAL A 107 16.89 -4.66 0.33
C VAL A 107 17.26 -3.31 -0.29
N ALA A 108 16.29 -2.43 -0.51
CA ALA A 108 16.55 -1.15 -1.16
C ALA A 108 17.22 -0.17 -0.21
N CYS A 109 18.15 0.60 -0.77
CA CYS A 109 18.70 1.78 -0.10
C CYS A 109 18.73 2.86 -1.16
N PRO A 110 18.97 4.14 -0.79
CA PRO A 110 18.95 5.20 -1.78
C PRO A 110 19.87 4.94 -2.97
N GLU A 111 21.00 4.27 -2.76
CA GLU A 111 21.96 3.99 -3.81
C GLU A 111 21.50 2.95 -4.80
N THR A 112 20.63 2.02 -4.39
CA THR A 112 20.14 0.94 -5.25
C THR A 112 18.70 1.14 -5.70
N GLU A 113 18.07 2.21 -5.26
CA GLU A 113 16.64 2.43 -5.49
C GLU A 113 16.26 2.36 -6.97
N GLU A 114 17.03 3.01 -7.82
CA GLU A 114 16.69 3.11 -9.23
C GLU A 114 16.71 1.74 -9.91
N ILE A 115 17.74 0.96 -9.61
CA ILE A 115 17.89 -0.38 -10.19
C ILE A 115 16.76 -1.28 -9.73
N LEU A 116 16.48 -1.28 -8.43
CA LEU A 116 15.45 -2.13 -7.88
C LEU A 116 14.06 -1.74 -8.35
N LEU A 117 13.84 -0.44 -8.52
CA LEU A 117 12.56 0.04 -9.05
C LEU A 117 12.36 -0.44 -10.48
N SER A 118 13.41 -0.38 -11.30
CA SER A 118 13.34 -0.87 -12.67
C SER A 118 12.93 -2.35 -12.71
N VAL A 119 13.50 -3.16 -11.83
CA VAL A 119 13.14 -4.58 -11.74
C VAL A 119 11.70 -4.75 -11.26
N ALA A 120 11.29 -4.00 -10.27
CA ALA A 120 9.96 -4.14 -9.69
C ALA A 120 8.84 -3.73 -10.66
N LEU A 121 9.11 -2.79 -11.58
CA LEU A 121 8.12 -2.33 -12.54
C LEU A 121 7.97 -3.31 -13.71
N HIS A 122 8.85 -4.28 -13.84
CA HIS A 122 8.80 -5.29 -14.88
C HIS A 122 8.68 -6.66 -14.27
#